data_9530b7910382ec4292470d2c4fd42e3e
#
_entry.id   9530b7910382ec4292470d2c4fd42e3e
#
_cell.length_a   1.000
_cell.length_b   1.000
_cell.length_c   1.000
_cell.angle_alpha   90.00
_cell.angle_beta   90.00
_cell.angle_gamma   90.00
#
_symmetry.space_group_name_H-M   'P 1'
#
loop_
_entity.id
_entity.type
_entity.pdbx_description
1 polymer ?
#
loop_
_entity_poly.entity_id
_entity_poly.type
_entity_poly.pdbx_seq_one_letter_code
_entity_poly.pdbx_strand_id
1 'polypeptide(L)'
;MNDIKRYTFREKFSWALYDWANSVFATTVLAGFFPLFFKSYWAADLDDATSTAFLGSASSLAGFIIVLIAPFLGAMADLSRRKKSFLLIFALLGIISTSSLFFISFGYWQWSLIIFGLSTIGFSGANIFYDSLLIDVSSKKDRNYVSSMGFALGYLGGGILFLINVLMYLYPSYFYLESQTEGILYSFLSVGIWWAIFSIPLFLFVNQRKYEELTSYKNPLKDSFLRLISTFREIR
;
A
#
# COMPACT_ATOMS: atom_id res chain seq x y z
N MET A 1 -7.85 -12.07 37.78
CA MET A 1 -9.07 -11.76 37.00
C MET A 1 -8.62 -11.52 35.58
N ASN A 2 -8.80 -12.52 34.70
CA ASN A 2 -8.38 -12.40 33.30
C ASN A 2 -9.27 -11.37 32.60
N ASP A 3 -8.73 -10.18 32.31
CA ASP A 3 -9.31 -9.28 31.35
C ASP A 3 -9.37 -9.98 30.00
N ILE A 4 -10.53 -10.55 29.68
CA ILE A 4 -10.82 -11.05 28.33
C ILE A 4 -10.80 -9.84 27.43
N LYS A 5 -9.65 -9.57 26.82
CA LYS A 5 -9.44 -8.47 25.87
C LYS A 5 -10.45 -8.65 24.73
N ARG A 6 -11.56 -7.92 24.79
CA ARG A 6 -12.65 -8.01 23.83
C ARG A 6 -12.23 -7.34 22.52
N TYR A 7 -12.14 -8.12 21.44
CA TYR A 7 -11.94 -7.59 20.09
C TYR A 7 -13.27 -6.95 19.62
N THR A 8 -13.29 -5.63 19.51
CA THR A 8 -14.52 -4.92 19.13
C THR A 8 -14.76 -5.02 17.63
N PHE A 9 -16.04 -4.99 17.21
CA PHE A 9 -16.38 -4.92 15.79
C PHE A 9 -15.80 -3.68 15.12
N ARG A 10 -15.75 -2.56 15.86
CA ARG A 10 -15.17 -1.29 15.38
C ARG A 10 -13.69 -1.44 15.03
N GLU A 11 -12.89 -2.11 15.84
CA GLU A 11 -11.47 -2.36 15.53
C GLU A 11 -11.32 -3.23 14.28
N LYS A 12 -12.09 -4.33 14.19
CA LYS A 12 -12.07 -5.25 13.05
C LYS A 12 -12.46 -4.56 11.75
N PHE A 13 -13.56 -3.81 11.79
CA PHE A 13 -14.05 -3.07 10.62
C PHE A 13 -13.09 -1.97 10.20
N SER A 14 -12.51 -1.21 11.16
CA SER A 14 -11.53 -0.17 10.86
C SER A 14 -10.23 -0.73 10.28
N TRP A 15 -9.82 -1.92 10.71
CA TRP A 15 -8.70 -2.64 10.09
C TRP A 15 -9.07 -3.06 8.66
N ALA A 16 -10.20 -3.69 8.46
CA ALA A 16 -10.64 -4.14 7.14
C ALA A 16 -10.88 -2.97 6.15
N LEU A 17 -11.29 -1.80 6.66
CA LEU A 17 -11.47 -0.60 5.85
C LEU A 17 -10.14 -0.03 5.30
N TYR A 18 -9.00 -0.40 5.88
CA TYR A 18 -7.73 -0.03 5.30
C TYR A 18 -7.48 -0.74 3.97
N ASP A 19 -7.97 -1.97 3.80
CA ASP A 19 -7.87 -2.70 2.52
C ASP A 19 -8.75 -2.05 1.44
N TRP A 20 -9.96 -1.60 1.81
CA TRP A 20 -10.78 -0.71 0.98
C TRP A 20 -10.01 0.55 0.57
N ALA A 21 -9.19 1.10 1.48
CA ALA A 21 -8.44 2.32 1.24
C ALA A 21 -7.28 2.13 0.25
N ASN A 22 -6.46 1.09 0.42
CA ASN A 22 -5.20 0.95 -0.31
C ASN A 22 -5.29 0.08 -1.57
N SER A 23 -6.30 -0.80 -1.68
CA SER A 23 -6.48 -1.65 -2.86
C SER A 23 -6.76 -0.86 -4.15
N VAL A 24 -7.20 0.39 -4.02
CA VAL A 24 -7.37 1.31 -5.17
C VAL A 24 -6.04 1.59 -5.88
N PHE A 25 -4.90 1.54 -5.17
CA PHE A 25 -3.59 1.66 -5.78
C PHE A 25 -3.29 0.46 -6.68
N ALA A 26 -3.56 -0.75 -6.21
CA ALA A 26 -3.33 -1.97 -6.98
C ALA A 26 -4.19 -2.02 -8.25
N THR A 27 -5.47 -1.65 -8.16
CA THR A 27 -6.41 -1.69 -9.29
C THR A 27 -6.18 -0.55 -10.28
N THR A 28 -6.15 0.70 -9.80
CA THR A 28 -6.09 1.88 -10.67
C THR A 28 -4.68 2.19 -11.14
N VAL A 29 -3.68 2.07 -10.27
CA VAL A 29 -2.30 2.46 -10.60
C VAL A 29 -1.53 1.28 -11.15
N LEU A 30 -1.29 0.22 -10.35
CA LEU A 30 -0.43 -0.89 -10.75
C LEU A 30 -0.94 -1.64 -11.98
N ALA A 31 -2.20 -2.04 -11.98
CA ALA A 31 -2.78 -2.86 -13.04
C ALA A 31 -3.51 -2.04 -14.12
N GLY A 32 -4.05 -0.89 -13.76
CA GLY A 32 -4.89 -0.07 -14.64
C GLY A 32 -4.08 0.94 -15.45
N PHE A 33 -4.07 2.20 -15.00
CA PHE A 33 -3.67 3.32 -15.83
C PHE A 33 -2.17 3.52 -15.95
N PHE A 34 -1.35 3.21 -14.94
CA PHE A 34 0.07 3.56 -15.00
C PHE A 34 0.79 2.90 -16.19
N PRO A 35 0.65 1.59 -16.47
CA PRO A 35 1.36 0.96 -17.57
C PRO A 35 1.00 1.56 -18.95
N LEU A 36 -0.28 1.84 -19.16
CA LEU A 36 -0.78 2.40 -20.41
C LEU A 36 -0.36 3.86 -20.58
N PHE A 37 -0.56 4.66 -19.53
CA PHE A 37 -0.27 6.09 -19.53
C PHE A 37 1.23 6.39 -19.55
N PHE A 38 2.03 5.54 -18.95
CA PHE A 38 3.49 5.61 -19.07
C PHE A 38 3.93 5.61 -20.53
N LYS A 39 3.45 4.64 -21.31
CA LYS A 39 3.80 4.52 -22.72
C LYS A 39 3.22 5.63 -23.60
N SER A 40 1.96 6.00 -23.39
CA SER A 40 1.24 6.92 -24.26
C SER A 40 1.48 8.40 -23.95
N TYR A 41 1.95 8.73 -22.75
CA TYR A 41 2.08 10.12 -22.30
C TYR A 41 3.50 10.46 -21.82
N TRP A 42 4.01 9.77 -20.80
CA TRP A 42 5.30 10.14 -20.24
C TRP A 42 6.48 9.68 -21.09
N ALA A 43 6.37 8.50 -21.71
CA ALA A 43 7.41 7.89 -22.54
C ALA A 43 7.02 7.86 -24.03
N ALA A 44 6.14 8.76 -24.48
CA ALA A 44 5.60 8.76 -25.85
C ALA A 44 6.68 8.95 -26.92
N ASP A 45 7.81 9.57 -26.60
CA ASP A 45 8.95 9.77 -27.50
C ASP A 45 9.87 8.53 -27.58
N LEU A 46 9.65 7.52 -26.76
CA LEU A 46 10.41 6.25 -26.79
C LEU A 46 9.69 5.22 -27.64
N ASP A 47 10.47 4.35 -28.28
CA ASP A 47 9.90 3.18 -28.92
C ASP A 47 9.26 2.22 -27.93
N ASP A 48 8.34 1.38 -28.40
CA ASP A 48 7.51 0.50 -27.57
C ASP A 48 8.33 -0.57 -26.81
N ALA A 49 9.43 -1.04 -27.40
CA ALA A 49 10.31 -2.01 -26.74
C ALA A 49 11.09 -1.37 -25.59
N THR A 50 11.66 -0.19 -25.82
CA THR A 50 12.41 0.59 -24.82
C THR A 50 11.51 1.01 -23.67
N SER A 51 10.32 1.55 -23.94
CA SER A 51 9.37 1.96 -22.91
C SER A 51 8.90 0.76 -22.05
N THR A 52 8.66 -0.40 -22.69
CA THR A 52 8.34 -1.64 -21.98
C THR A 52 9.48 -2.12 -21.09
N ALA A 53 10.72 -2.06 -21.60
CA ALA A 53 11.91 -2.47 -20.85
C ALA A 53 12.12 -1.58 -19.61
N PHE A 54 11.96 -0.26 -19.74
CA PHE A 54 12.09 0.66 -18.59
C PHE A 54 10.99 0.45 -17.57
N LEU A 55 9.73 0.27 -17.98
CA LEU A 55 8.64 -0.03 -17.07
C LEU A 55 8.86 -1.36 -16.33
N GLY A 56 9.25 -2.40 -17.05
CA GLY A 56 9.58 -3.69 -16.49
C GLY A 56 10.76 -3.62 -15.51
N SER A 57 11.80 -2.88 -15.86
CA SER A 57 12.98 -2.69 -15.00
C SER A 57 12.63 -1.93 -13.72
N ALA A 58 11.82 -0.86 -13.80
CA ALA A 58 11.38 -0.10 -12.63
C ALA A 58 10.50 -0.95 -11.70
N SER A 59 9.56 -1.73 -12.26
CA SER A 59 8.71 -2.65 -11.51
C SER A 59 9.52 -3.74 -10.83
N SER A 60 10.49 -4.32 -11.56
CA SER A 60 11.40 -5.36 -11.03
C SER A 60 12.30 -4.82 -9.93
N LEU A 61 12.83 -3.62 -10.10
CA LEU A 61 13.68 -2.98 -9.10
C LEU A 61 12.89 -2.67 -7.82
N ALA A 62 11.68 -2.12 -7.94
CA ALA A 62 10.82 -1.87 -6.78
C ALA A 62 10.48 -3.20 -6.06
N GLY A 63 10.11 -4.24 -6.80
CA GLY A 63 9.87 -5.58 -6.25
C GLY A 63 11.10 -6.18 -5.58
N PHE A 64 12.28 -6.05 -6.19
CA PHE A 64 13.54 -6.53 -5.62
C PHE A 64 13.88 -5.81 -4.30
N ILE A 65 13.73 -4.49 -4.25
CA ILE A 65 13.93 -3.72 -3.02
C ILE A 65 12.99 -4.25 -1.92
N ILE A 66 11.71 -4.44 -2.22
CA ILE A 66 10.74 -4.97 -1.25
C ILE A 66 11.12 -6.37 -0.77
N VAL A 67 11.49 -7.28 -1.67
CA VAL A 67 11.92 -8.64 -1.29
C VAL A 67 13.12 -8.62 -0.34
N LEU A 68 14.08 -7.71 -0.57
CA LEU A 68 15.24 -7.57 0.31
C LEU A 68 14.89 -7.01 1.69
N ILE A 69 13.98 -6.02 1.75
CA ILE A 69 13.66 -5.36 3.02
C ILE A 69 12.48 -6.00 3.77
N ALA A 70 11.61 -6.77 3.09
CA ALA A 70 10.42 -7.36 3.70
C ALA A 70 10.71 -8.24 4.93
N PRO A 71 11.71 -9.14 4.95
CA PRO A 71 12.02 -9.92 6.14
C PRO A 71 12.43 -9.04 7.34
N PHE A 72 13.14 -7.94 7.06
CA PHE A 72 13.55 -6.98 8.07
C PHE A 72 12.34 -6.18 8.60
N LEU A 73 11.48 -5.69 7.70
CA LEU A 73 10.24 -4.99 8.06
C LEU A 73 9.29 -5.91 8.83
N GLY A 74 9.16 -7.19 8.43
CA GLY A 74 8.38 -8.19 9.13
C GLY A 74 8.88 -8.43 10.56
N ALA A 75 10.19 -8.63 10.73
CA ALA A 75 10.79 -8.77 12.06
C ALA A 75 10.60 -7.51 12.92
N MET A 76 10.71 -6.32 12.32
CA MET A 76 10.38 -5.06 13.00
C MET A 76 8.91 -4.98 13.39
N ALA A 77 7.99 -5.44 12.54
CA ALA A 77 6.56 -5.46 12.84
C ALA A 77 6.27 -6.35 14.06
N ASP A 78 6.92 -7.52 14.14
CA ASP A 78 6.76 -8.46 15.25
C ASP A 78 7.34 -7.94 16.58
N LEU A 79 8.51 -7.32 16.53
CA LEU A 79 9.24 -6.85 17.72
C LEU A 79 8.82 -5.43 18.16
N SER A 80 8.24 -4.65 17.26
CA SER A 80 7.95 -3.24 17.49
C SER A 80 6.56 -3.04 18.11
N ARG A 81 6.52 -2.18 19.15
CA ARG A 81 5.26 -1.61 19.63
C ARG A 81 4.77 -0.44 18.76
N ARG A 82 5.33 -0.26 17.55
CA ARG A 82 5.10 0.89 16.67
C ARG A 82 4.62 0.50 15.27
N LYS A 83 3.94 -0.66 15.14
CA LYS A 83 3.40 -1.14 13.84
C LYS A 83 2.63 -0.04 13.10
N LYS A 84 1.72 0.66 13.79
CA LYS A 84 0.93 1.77 13.22
C LYS A 84 1.78 2.94 12.74
N SER A 85 2.86 3.27 13.44
CA SER A 85 3.77 4.35 13.02
C SER A 85 4.51 4.00 11.74
N PHE A 86 5.00 2.75 11.62
CA PHE A 86 5.64 2.29 10.40
C PHE A 86 4.63 2.18 9.24
N LEU A 87 3.42 1.64 9.51
CA LEU A 87 2.34 1.64 8.53
C LEU A 87 2.06 3.06 8.03
N LEU A 88 1.97 4.05 8.93
CA LEU A 88 1.73 5.44 8.56
C LEU A 88 2.84 5.99 7.64
N ILE A 89 4.11 5.74 7.98
CA ILE A 89 5.24 6.21 7.17
C ILE A 89 5.17 5.65 5.74
N PHE A 90 4.97 4.33 5.59
CA PHE A 90 4.88 3.71 4.28
C PHE A 90 3.58 4.10 3.54
N ALA A 91 2.45 4.21 4.24
CA ALA A 91 1.21 4.68 3.63
C ALA A 91 1.35 6.12 3.13
N LEU A 92 1.94 7.02 3.92
CA LEU A 92 2.21 8.39 3.48
C LEU A 92 3.16 8.43 2.28
N LEU A 93 4.21 7.62 2.27
CA LEU A 93 5.08 7.49 1.11
C LEU A 93 4.28 7.09 -0.13
N GLY A 94 3.44 6.03 -0.03
CA GLY A 94 2.57 5.58 -1.13
C GLY A 94 1.58 6.65 -1.59
N ILE A 95 0.86 7.26 -0.65
CA ILE A 95 -0.16 8.29 -0.91
C ILE A 95 0.45 9.50 -1.59
N ILE A 96 1.53 10.07 -1.02
CA ILE A 96 2.17 11.28 -1.55
C ILE A 96 2.76 11.00 -2.93
N SER A 97 3.49 9.89 -3.09
CA SER A 97 4.08 9.53 -4.38
C SER A 97 3.00 9.29 -5.44
N THR A 98 1.92 8.57 -5.12
CA THR A 98 0.82 8.33 -6.07
C THR A 98 0.15 9.65 -6.47
N SER A 99 -0.15 10.53 -5.52
CA SER A 99 -0.73 11.84 -5.81
C SER A 99 0.22 12.72 -6.63
N SER A 100 1.54 12.58 -6.46
CA SER A 100 2.54 13.36 -7.20
C SER A 100 2.62 13.01 -8.68
N LEU A 101 2.12 11.81 -9.08
CA LEU A 101 2.01 11.46 -10.51
C LEU A 101 1.14 12.46 -11.30
N PHE A 102 0.16 13.07 -10.64
CA PHE A 102 -0.68 14.13 -11.22
C PHE A 102 0.13 15.32 -11.77
N PHE A 103 1.24 15.67 -11.14
CA PHE A 103 2.03 16.84 -11.47
C PHE A 103 3.13 16.59 -12.52
N ILE A 104 3.29 15.35 -13.01
CA ILE A 104 4.33 15.02 -13.97
C ILE A 104 3.85 15.35 -15.38
N SER A 105 4.55 16.27 -16.02
CA SER A 105 4.26 16.71 -17.38
C SER A 105 4.62 15.65 -18.43
N PHE A 106 4.09 15.84 -19.65
CA PHE A 106 4.40 15.03 -20.82
C PHE A 106 5.91 14.88 -21.05
N GLY A 107 6.37 13.68 -21.40
CA GLY A 107 7.77 13.39 -21.71
C GLY A 107 8.70 13.13 -20.50
N TYR A 108 8.25 13.38 -19.29
CA TYR A 108 9.08 13.22 -18.08
C TYR A 108 9.04 11.78 -17.54
N TRP A 109 9.34 10.79 -18.40
CA TRP A 109 9.24 9.38 -18.07
C TRP A 109 10.14 8.92 -16.91
N GLN A 110 11.33 9.50 -16.74
CA GLN A 110 12.24 9.13 -15.64
C GLN A 110 11.61 9.42 -14.28
N TRP A 111 11.03 10.61 -14.13
CA TRP A 111 10.36 11.00 -12.89
C TRP A 111 9.11 10.17 -12.63
N SER A 112 8.33 9.85 -13.66
CA SER A 112 7.16 9.00 -13.49
C SER A 112 7.54 7.59 -12.97
N LEU A 113 8.62 6.99 -13.46
CA LEU A 113 9.11 5.69 -13.00
C LEU A 113 9.66 5.75 -11.57
N ILE A 114 10.43 6.80 -11.22
CA ILE A 114 10.94 6.98 -9.85
C ILE A 114 9.77 7.08 -8.86
N ILE A 115 8.79 7.93 -9.16
CA ILE A 115 7.64 8.15 -8.30
C ILE A 115 6.75 6.90 -8.23
N PHE A 116 6.57 6.18 -9.33
CA PHE A 116 5.88 4.89 -9.35
C PHE A 116 6.61 3.84 -8.49
N GLY A 117 7.92 3.77 -8.57
CA GLY A 117 8.73 2.90 -7.71
C GLY A 117 8.55 3.22 -6.23
N LEU A 118 8.60 4.51 -5.86
CA LEU A 118 8.37 4.95 -4.48
C LEU A 118 6.95 4.65 -4.00
N SER A 119 5.93 4.86 -4.85
CA SER A 119 4.55 4.51 -4.49
C SER A 119 4.36 3.02 -4.30
N THR A 120 5.00 2.18 -5.12
CA THR A 120 4.99 0.71 -5.00
C THR A 120 5.68 0.24 -3.72
N ILE A 121 6.82 0.84 -3.36
CA ILE A 121 7.52 0.56 -2.09
C ILE A 121 6.64 1.00 -0.91
N GLY A 122 6.01 2.16 -0.99
CA GLY A 122 5.08 2.65 0.03
C GLY A 122 3.89 1.70 0.24
N PHE A 123 3.25 1.28 -0.83
CA PHE A 123 2.14 0.34 -0.80
C PHE A 123 2.54 -1.02 -0.20
N SER A 124 3.61 -1.61 -0.70
CA SER A 124 4.07 -2.93 -0.25
C SER A 124 4.57 -2.92 1.20
N GLY A 125 5.33 -1.88 1.57
CA GLY A 125 5.80 -1.70 2.94
C GLY A 125 4.66 -1.46 3.93
N ALA A 126 3.64 -0.68 3.56
CA ALA A 126 2.45 -0.48 4.37
C ALA A 126 1.70 -1.79 4.61
N ASN A 127 1.55 -2.65 3.58
CA ASN A 127 0.87 -3.93 3.68
C ASN A 127 1.54 -4.88 4.68
N ILE A 128 2.88 -4.90 4.76
CA ILE A 128 3.59 -5.72 5.76
C ILE A 128 3.13 -5.38 7.19
N PHE A 129 3.03 -4.10 7.51
CA PHE A 129 2.60 -3.65 8.84
C PHE A 129 1.08 -3.77 9.03
N TYR A 130 0.29 -3.56 7.99
CA TYR A 130 -1.15 -3.79 7.99
C TYR A 130 -1.50 -5.24 8.32
N ASP A 131 -0.89 -6.20 7.62
CA ASP A 131 -1.08 -7.63 7.86
C ASP A 131 -0.67 -8.04 9.28
N SER A 132 0.42 -7.47 9.78
CA SER A 132 0.88 -7.72 11.15
C SER A 132 -0.10 -7.25 12.23
N LEU A 133 -0.98 -6.27 11.94
CA LEU A 133 -2.02 -5.79 12.84
C LEU A 133 -3.24 -6.72 12.93
N LEU A 134 -3.40 -7.69 12.03
CA LEU A 134 -4.52 -8.64 12.06
C LEU A 134 -4.61 -9.38 13.39
N ILE A 135 -3.47 -9.74 13.97
CA ILE A 135 -3.43 -10.41 15.28
C ILE A 135 -3.83 -9.49 16.44
N ASP A 136 -3.71 -8.18 16.25
CA ASP A 136 -4.08 -7.18 17.26
C ASP A 136 -5.59 -6.92 17.29
N VAL A 137 -6.29 -7.15 16.17
CA VAL A 137 -7.73 -6.89 16.02
C VAL A 137 -8.60 -8.17 16.01
N SER A 138 -7.98 -9.35 15.95
CA SER A 138 -8.71 -10.63 15.83
C SER A 138 -8.20 -11.70 16.80
N SER A 139 -9.11 -12.57 17.24
CA SER A 139 -8.78 -13.79 17.95
C SER A 139 -8.36 -14.89 16.96
N LYS A 140 -7.75 -15.99 17.45
CA LYS A 140 -7.46 -17.16 16.60
C LYS A 140 -8.70 -17.74 15.92
N LYS A 141 -9.89 -17.60 16.54
CA LYS A 141 -11.15 -18.20 16.04
C LYS A 141 -11.78 -17.39 14.91
N ASP A 142 -11.64 -16.06 14.93
CA ASP A 142 -12.28 -15.16 13.96
C ASP A 142 -11.31 -14.48 12.99
N ARG A 143 -10.02 -14.83 13.07
CA ARG A 143 -8.97 -14.23 12.21
C ARG A 143 -9.25 -14.39 10.73
N ASN A 144 -9.65 -15.59 10.30
CA ASN A 144 -9.98 -15.83 8.90
C ASN A 144 -11.17 -15.00 8.44
N TYR A 145 -12.20 -14.85 9.29
CA TYR A 145 -13.35 -13.99 8.99
C TYR A 145 -12.94 -12.52 8.83
N VAL A 146 -12.14 -12.00 9.76
CA VAL A 146 -11.65 -10.60 9.70
C VAL A 146 -10.79 -10.38 8.47
N SER A 147 -9.88 -11.31 8.15
CA SER A 147 -9.06 -11.25 6.94
C SER A 147 -9.93 -11.26 5.67
N SER A 148 -10.89 -12.18 5.58
CA SER A 148 -11.81 -12.24 4.42
C SER A 148 -12.65 -10.97 4.28
N MET A 149 -13.05 -10.35 5.39
CA MET A 149 -13.74 -9.05 5.37
C MET A 149 -12.85 -7.94 4.79
N GLY A 150 -11.54 -7.93 5.15
CA GLY A 150 -10.58 -7.00 4.55
C GLY A 150 -10.49 -7.18 3.04
N PHE A 151 -10.23 -8.40 2.56
CA PHE A 151 -10.17 -8.70 1.13
C PHE A 151 -11.46 -8.31 0.39
N ALA A 152 -12.63 -8.64 0.95
CA ALA A 152 -13.91 -8.29 0.32
C ALA A 152 -14.07 -6.77 0.18
N LEU A 153 -13.75 -6.01 1.23
CA LEU A 153 -13.76 -4.55 1.19
C LEU A 153 -12.71 -4.02 0.22
N GLY A 154 -11.51 -4.60 0.17
CA GLY A 154 -10.46 -4.22 -0.77
C GLY A 154 -10.90 -4.35 -2.22
N TYR A 155 -11.50 -5.48 -2.61
CA TYR A 155 -12.04 -5.66 -3.96
C TYR A 155 -13.15 -4.66 -4.28
N LEU A 156 -14.06 -4.41 -3.34
CA LEU A 156 -15.14 -3.44 -3.55
C LEU A 156 -14.60 -2.01 -3.67
N GLY A 157 -13.72 -1.58 -2.76
CA GLY A 157 -13.13 -0.24 -2.79
C GLY A 157 -12.30 -0.01 -4.05
N GLY A 158 -11.41 -0.96 -4.36
CA GLY A 158 -10.63 -0.95 -5.59
C GLY A 158 -11.49 -0.90 -6.84
N GLY A 159 -12.52 -1.75 -6.92
CA GLY A 159 -13.43 -1.80 -8.06
C GLY A 159 -14.27 -0.54 -8.24
N ILE A 160 -14.80 0.02 -7.15
CA ILE A 160 -15.64 1.23 -7.20
C ILE A 160 -14.82 2.44 -7.67
N LEU A 161 -13.67 2.69 -7.05
CA LEU A 161 -12.85 3.84 -7.47
C LEU A 161 -12.31 3.63 -8.88
N PHE A 162 -11.88 2.43 -9.23
CA PHE A 162 -11.42 2.14 -10.58
C PHE A 162 -12.52 2.38 -11.62
N LEU A 163 -13.76 1.96 -11.35
CA LEU A 163 -14.90 2.25 -12.22
C LEU A 163 -15.11 3.76 -12.40
N ILE A 164 -15.07 4.55 -11.31
CA ILE A 164 -15.18 6.01 -11.38
C ILE A 164 -14.04 6.58 -12.25
N ASN A 165 -12.82 6.12 -12.06
CA ASN A 165 -11.67 6.59 -12.82
C ASN A 165 -11.75 6.20 -14.32
N VAL A 166 -12.27 5.02 -14.64
CA VAL A 166 -12.56 4.63 -16.03
C VAL A 166 -13.63 5.53 -16.66
N LEU A 167 -14.68 5.89 -15.90
CA LEU A 167 -15.69 6.84 -16.38
C LEU A 167 -15.11 8.25 -16.58
N MET A 168 -14.19 8.70 -15.73
CA MET A 168 -13.47 9.98 -15.91
C MET A 168 -12.64 9.97 -17.21
N TYR A 169 -12.03 8.84 -17.54
CA TYR A 169 -11.29 8.66 -18.79
C TYR A 169 -12.22 8.63 -20.01
N LEU A 170 -13.31 7.84 -19.97
CA LEU A 170 -14.20 7.65 -21.12
C LEU A 170 -15.10 8.86 -21.40
N TYR A 171 -15.50 9.56 -20.35
CA TYR A 171 -16.49 10.66 -20.39
C TYR A 171 -15.97 11.88 -19.61
N PRO A 172 -14.81 12.46 -19.98
CA PRO A 172 -14.20 13.54 -19.18
C PRO A 172 -15.13 14.74 -18.98
N SER A 173 -15.92 15.10 -19.97
CA SER A 173 -16.84 16.23 -19.89
C SER A 173 -17.89 16.14 -18.78
N TYR A 174 -18.32 14.92 -18.39
CA TYR A 174 -19.25 14.75 -17.26
C TYR A 174 -18.59 15.06 -15.90
N PHE A 175 -17.26 15.04 -15.87
CA PHE A 175 -16.47 15.35 -14.67
C PHE A 175 -15.81 16.74 -14.76
N TYR A 176 -16.25 17.56 -15.70
CA TYR A 176 -15.68 18.90 -15.96
C TYR A 176 -14.18 18.88 -16.32
N LEU A 177 -13.74 17.81 -16.98
CA LEU A 177 -12.38 17.60 -17.45
C LEU A 177 -12.28 17.90 -18.95
N GLU A 178 -11.14 18.44 -19.39
CA GLU A 178 -10.95 18.87 -20.77
C GLU A 178 -10.54 17.72 -21.71
N SER A 179 -9.93 16.65 -21.15
CA SER A 179 -9.39 15.56 -21.95
C SER A 179 -9.34 14.21 -21.20
N GLN A 180 -9.18 13.15 -21.94
CA GLN A 180 -8.92 11.80 -21.40
C GLN A 180 -7.61 11.76 -20.60
N THR A 181 -6.59 12.46 -21.06
CA THR A 181 -5.30 12.61 -20.37
C THR A 181 -5.49 13.19 -18.96
N GLU A 182 -6.28 14.26 -18.87
CA GLU A 182 -6.63 14.87 -17.60
C GLU A 182 -7.40 13.90 -16.70
N GLY A 183 -8.32 13.13 -17.28
CA GLY A 183 -9.06 12.06 -16.56
C GLY A 183 -8.12 11.04 -15.89
N ILE A 184 -7.04 10.63 -16.57
CA ILE A 184 -6.05 9.72 -15.99
C ILE A 184 -5.20 10.41 -14.90
N LEU A 185 -4.76 11.65 -15.14
CA LEU A 185 -3.99 12.40 -14.14
C LEU A 185 -4.79 12.58 -12.83
N TYR A 186 -6.06 13.00 -12.94
CA TYR A 186 -6.95 13.09 -11.78
C TYR A 186 -7.24 11.75 -11.14
N SER A 187 -7.16 10.64 -11.88
CA SER A 187 -7.29 9.30 -11.31
C SER A 187 -6.17 9.00 -10.32
N PHE A 188 -4.92 9.35 -10.61
CA PHE A 188 -3.81 9.19 -9.67
C PHE A 188 -4.01 10.03 -8.40
N LEU A 189 -4.46 11.27 -8.56
CA LEU A 189 -4.77 12.13 -7.42
C LEU A 189 -5.91 11.57 -6.57
N SER A 190 -6.99 11.09 -7.21
CA SER A 190 -8.14 10.49 -6.54
C SER A 190 -7.78 9.25 -5.73
N VAL A 191 -6.84 8.41 -6.24
CA VAL A 191 -6.31 7.25 -5.52
C VAL A 191 -5.61 7.68 -4.24
N GLY A 192 -4.75 8.70 -4.30
CA GLY A 192 -4.08 9.21 -3.11
C GLY A 192 -5.05 9.77 -2.07
N ILE A 193 -6.03 10.56 -2.50
CA ILE A 193 -7.06 11.14 -1.62
C ILE A 193 -7.92 10.04 -0.97
N TRP A 194 -8.37 9.07 -1.76
CA TRP A 194 -9.16 7.93 -1.28
C TRP A 194 -8.40 7.13 -0.23
N TRP A 195 -7.15 6.78 -0.55
CA TRP A 195 -6.29 6.03 0.36
C TRP A 195 -6.07 6.80 1.67
N ALA A 196 -5.79 8.10 1.60
CA ALA A 196 -5.63 8.94 2.78
C ALA A 196 -6.88 8.94 3.67
N ILE A 197 -8.06 9.24 3.10
CA ILE A 197 -9.31 9.41 3.84
C ILE A 197 -9.73 8.09 4.51
N PHE A 198 -9.76 7.00 3.75
CA PHE A 198 -10.24 5.72 4.26
C PHE A 198 -9.25 4.97 5.14
N SER A 199 -8.00 5.44 5.22
CA SER A 199 -7.01 4.96 6.20
C SER A 199 -7.23 5.54 7.61
N ILE A 200 -7.88 6.69 7.75
CA ILE A 200 -8.08 7.39 9.03
C ILE A 200 -8.68 6.48 10.12
N PRO A 201 -9.74 5.69 9.85
CA PRO A 201 -10.35 4.84 10.88
C PRO A 201 -9.37 3.82 11.48
N LEU A 202 -8.45 3.26 10.70
CA LEU A 202 -7.41 2.37 11.24
C LEU A 202 -6.54 3.09 12.27
N PHE A 203 -6.09 4.29 11.97
CA PHE A 203 -5.23 5.05 12.88
C PHE A 203 -5.94 5.53 14.13
N LEU A 204 -7.25 5.79 14.06
CA LEU A 204 -8.04 6.25 15.20
C LEU A 204 -8.50 5.10 16.11
N PHE A 205 -8.93 3.97 15.54
CA PHE A 205 -9.70 2.97 16.28
C PHE A 205 -9.00 1.63 16.48
N VAL A 206 -7.97 1.31 15.70
CA VAL A 206 -7.19 0.09 15.91
C VAL A 206 -6.18 0.29 17.01
N ASN A 207 -6.24 -0.55 18.05
CA ASN A 207 -5.30 -0.50 19.16
C ASN A 207 -4.26 -1.60 19.03
N GLN A 208 -2.98 -1.22 19.05
CA GLN A 208 -1.88 -2.19 19.15
C GLN A 208 -1.87 -2.82 20.55
N ARG A 209 -1.93 -4.15 20.59
CA ARG A 209 -1.95 -4.88 21.86
C ARG A 209 -0.54 -5.08 22.39
N LYS A 210 -0.38 -4.95 23.70
CA LYS A 210 0.88 -5.27 24.38
C LYS A 210 0.88 -6.78 24.63
N TYR A 211 1.78 -7.51 23.99
CA TYR A 211 2.07 -8.89 24.33
C TYR A 211 3.12 -8.87 25.44
N GLU A 212 2.80 -9.45 26.61
CA GLU A 212 3.67 -9.46 27.80
C GLU A 212 4.99 -10.21 27.60
N GLU A 213 5.04 -11.12 26.63
CA GLU A 213 6.23 -11.93 26.32
C GLU A 213 7.31 -11.19 25.51
N LEU A 214 7.03 -10.01 25.02
CA LEU A 214 8.07 -9.21 24.35
C LEU A 214 8.95 -8.55 25.41
N THR A 215 10.01 -9.28 25.82
CA THR A 215 11.15 -8.69 26.54
C THR A 215 11.50 -7.36 25.90
N SER A 216 11.73 -6.35 26.72
CA SER A 216 12.07 -4.98 26.32
C SER A 216 13.32 -4.98 25.44
N TYR A 217 13.14 -5.15 24.14
CA TYR A 217 14.23 -5.01 23.18
C TYR A 217 14.68 -3.55 23.17
N LYS A 218 15.92 -3.32 23.59
CA LYS A 218 16.51 -1.96 23.67
C LYS A 218 16.74 -1.36 22.27
N ASN A 219 16.91 -2.19 21.24
CA ASN A 219 17.15 -1.79 19.85
C ASN A 219 16.42 -2.71 18.86
N PRO A 220 15.16 -2.40 18.48
CA PRO A 220 14.37 -3.25 17.57
C PRO A 220 15.06 -3.53 16.24
N LEU A 221 15.81 -2.57 15.70
CA LEU A 221 16.54 -2.72 14.43
C LEU A 221 17.66 -3.77 14.53
N LYS A 222 18.48 -3.68 15.56
CA LYS A 222 19.59 -4.62 15.79
C LYS A 222 19.08 -6.03 16.11
N ASP A 223 18.04 -6.11 16.91
CA ASP A 223 17.46 -7.37 17.35
C ASP A 223 16.71 -8.07 16.20
N SER A 224 16.04 -7.32 15.31
CA SER A 224 15.46 -7.84 14.07
C SER A 224 16.52 -8.43 13.14
N PHE A 225 17.63 -7.74 12.96
CA PHE A 225 18.76 -8.21 12.14
C PHE A 225 19.38 -9.49 12.71
N LEU A 226 19.61 -9.54 14.03
CA LEU A 226 20.15 -10.73 14.69
C LEU A 226 19.19 -11.93 14.60
N ARG A 227 17.88 -11.71 14.72
CA ARG A 227 16.86 -12.77 14.52
C ARG A 227 16.88 -13.31 13.09
N LEU A 228 16.96 -12.46 12.09
CA LEU A 228 17.08 -12.92 10.71
C LEU A 228 18.31 -13.80 10.52
N ILE A 229 19.46 -13.39 11.05
CA ILE A 229 20.69 -14.20 10.98
C ILE A 229 20.51 -15.54 11.71
N SER A 230 19.88 -15.58 12.89
CA SER A 230 19.63 -16.84 13.60
C SER A 230 18.69 -17.76 12.82
N THR A 231 17.62 -17.22 12.27
CA THR A 231 16.66 -17.99 11.45
C THR A 231 17.35 -18.58 10.20
N PHE A 232 18.20 -17.82 9.51
CA PHE A 232 18.98 -18.36 8.39
C PHE A 232 19.98 -19.43 8.80
N ARG A 233 20.51 -19.39 10.04
CA ARG A 233 21.36 -20.46 10.58
C ARG A 233 20.62 -21.73 10.96
N GLU A 234 19.37 -21.60 11.40
CA GLU A 234 18.51 -22.74 11.78
C GLU A 234 17.94 -23.51 10.57
N ILE A 235 17.87 -22.86 9.39
CA ILE A 235 17.41 -23.48 8.13
C ILE A 235 18.54 -24.30 7.45
N ARG A 236 19.78 -24.21 7.94
CA ARG A 236 20.96 -24.93 7.44
C ARG A 236 21.25 -26.17 8.26
#